data_0d05802a60e8306702d538522742b634
#
_entry.id   0d05802a60e8306702d538522742b634
#
_cell.length_a   1.000
_cell.length_b   1.000
_cell.length_c   1.000
_cell.angle_alpha   90.00
_cell.angle_beta   90.00
_cell.angle_gamma   90.00
#
_symmetry.space_group_name_H-M   'P 1'
#
loop_
_entity.id
_entity.type
_entity.pdbx_description
1 polymer ?
#
loop_
_entity_poly.entity_id
_entity_poly.type
_entity_poly.pdbx_seq_one_letter_code
_entity_poly.pdbx_strand_id
1 'polypeptide(L)'
;MRTIAFFNNKGGVGKTSVVYHLAWMYADRGLKVLVADLDPQANLSAMFLDDERLIELWEGGERGTIVDSLKPLMERTGDIDEPHVEQIGKGDIGLIPGNLALSRFEDLLSENWPKCLSGEVAPFRVITAFHRI
;
A
#
# COMPACT_ATOMS: atom_id res chain seq x y z
N MET A 1 -10.74 11.59 -8.50
CA MET A 1 -10.71 10.22 -7.90
C MET A 1 -11.45 10.27 -6.56
N ARG A 2 -12.13 9.20 -6.16
CA ARG A 2 -12.71 9.05 -4.80
C ARG A 2 -11.91 7.97 -4.08
N THR A 3 -11.46 8.25 -2.87
CA THR A 3 -10.65 7.32 -2.06
C THR A 3 -11.47 6.84 -0.88
N ILE A 4 -11.42 5.54 -0.59
CA ILE A 4 -12.06 4.91 0.56
C ILE A 4 -10.98 4.16 1.32
N ALA A 5 -10.79 4.46 2.61
CA ALA A 5 -9.86 3.76 3.48
C ALA A 5 -10.60 2.82 4.44
N PHE A 6 -10.15 1.57 4.52
CA PHE A 6 -10.64 0.57 5.46
C PHE A 6 -9.59 0.37 6.55
N PHE A 7 -9.87 0.87 7.72
CA PHE A 7 -8.97 0.79 8.86
C PHE A 7 -9.63 0.13 10.06
N ASN A 8 -8.94 -0.83 10.65
CA ASN A 8 -9.31 -1.44 11.92
C ASN A 8 -8.09 -2.13 12.53
N ASN A 9 -7.79 -1.86 13.79
CA ASN A 9 -6.69 -2.48 14.53
C ASN A 9 -7.01 -3.90 15.03
N LYS A 10 -8.28 -4.33 14.99
CA LYS A 10 -8.67 -5.69 15.36
C LYS A 10 -8.51 -6.63 14.15
N GLY A 11 -7.74 -7.70 14.31
CA GLY A 11 -7.61 -8.77 13.32
C GLY A 11 -8.91 -9.56 13.12
N GLY A 12 -9.06 -10.20 11.95
CA GLY A 12 -10.15 -11.13 11.67
C GLY A 12 -11.55 -10.51 11.50
N VAL A 13 -11.68 -9.20 11.36
CA VAL A 13 -12.99 -8.51 11.20
C VAL A 13 -13.48 -8.44 9.75
N GLY A 14 -12.78 -9.08 8.81
CA GLY A 14 -13.19 -9.11 7.39
C GLY A 14 -12.76 -7.90 6.56
N LYS A 15 -11.89 -7.03 7.07
CA LYS A 15 -11.38 -5.83 6.38
C LYS A 15 -10.89 -6.14 4.96
N THR A 16 -9.94 -7.07 4.82
CA THR A 16 -9.34 -7.51 3.56
C THR A 16 -10.39 -8.07 2.59
N SER A 17 -11.27 -8.96 3.07
CA SER A 17 -12.35 -9.54 2.26
C SER A 17 -13.31 -8.48 1.72
N VAL A 18 -13.66 -7.49 2.54
CA VAL A 18 -14.54 -6.39 2.09
C VAL A 18 -13.89 -5.58 0.99
N VAL A 19 -12.61 -5.22 1.13
CA VAL A 19 -11.87 -4.46 0.10
C VAL A 19 -11.81 -5.24 -1.20
N TYR A 20 -11.45 -6.53 -1.14
CA TYR A 20 -11.37 -7.41 -2.29
C TYR A 20 -12.69 -7.47 -3.07
N HIS A 21 -13.81 -7.76 -2.37
CA HIS A 21 -15.11 -7.88 -3.04
C HIS A 21 -15.63 -6.54 -3.54
N LEU A 22 -15.37 -5.44 -2.87
CA LEU A 22 -15.74 -4.10 -3.36
C LEU A 22 -14.96 -3.73 -4.63
N ALA A 23 -13.68 -4.08 -4.71
CA ALA A 23 -12.88 -3.83 -5.90
C ALA A 23 -13.49 -4.51 -7.12
N TRP A 24 -13.79 -5.81 -7.02
CA TRP A 24 -14.44 -6.54 -8.09
C TRP A 24 -15.84 -6.01 -8.42
N MET A 25 -16.65 -5.72 -7.40
CA MET A 25 -17.99 -5.17 -7.60
C MET A 25 -17.98 -3.84 -8.36
N TYR A 26 -17.01 -2.97 -8.11
CA TYR A 26 -16.88 -1.71 -8.83
C TYR A 26 -16.35 -1.90 -10.24
N ALA A 27 -15.38 -2.79 -10.43
CA ALA A 27 -14.86 -3.15 -11.75
C ALA A 27 -15.97 -3.75 -12.65
N ASP A 28 -16.79 -4.65 -12.12
CA ASP A 28 -17.95 -5.23 -12.84
C ASP A 28 -18.99 -4.18 -13.24
N ARG A 29 -19.01 -3.04 -12.58
CA ARG A 29 -19.84 -1.88 -12.96
C ARG A 29 -19.16 -0.92 -13.95
N GLY A 30 -18.00 -1.31 -14.48
CA GLY A 30 -17.24 -0.53 -15.47
C GLY A 30 -16.42 0.62 -14.88
N LEU A 31 -16.16 0.60 -13.58
CA LEU A 31 -15.28 1.59 -12.94
C LEU A 31 -13.83 1.10 -12.96
N LYS A 32 -12.90 2.03 -13.19
CA LYS A 32 -11.48 1.78 -12.96
C LYS A 32 -11.20 1.89 -11.47
N VAL A 33 -10.62 0.84 -10.90
CA VAL A 33 -10.37 0.71 -9.46
C VAL A 33 -8.86 0.62 -9.22
N LEU A 34 -8.35 1.40 -8.28
CA LEU A 34 -7.00 1.24 -7.74
C LEU A 34 -7.13 0.74 -6.30
N VAL A 35 -6.47 -0.36 -6.01
CA VAL A 35 -6.39 -0.98 -4.68
C VAL A 35 -4.97 -0.84 -4.16
N ALA A 36 -4.80 -0.40 -2.92
CA ALA A 36 -3.49 -0.35 -2.27
C ALA A 36 -3.51 -1.22 -1.01
N ASP A 37 -2.58 -2.17 -0.93
CA ASP A 37 -2.39 -3.01 0.25
C ASP A 37 -1.36 -2.36 1.19
N LEU A 38 -1.88 -1.73 2.23
CA LEU A 38 -1.08 -1.01 3.23
C LEU A 38 -0.96 -1.78 4.55
N ASP A 39 -1.36 -3.06 4.56
CA ASP A 39 -1.18 -3.95 5.70
C ASP A 39 0.18 -4.68 5.56
N PRO A 40 1.08 -4.64 6.56
CA PRO A 40 2.34 -5.38 6.51
C PRO A 40 2.18 -6.89 6.28
N GLN A 41 1.01 -7.45 6.62
CA GLN A 41 0.75 -8.87 6.37
C GLN A 41 0.49 -9.19 4.89
N ALA A 42 0.28 -8.18 4.04
CA ALA A 42 0.05 -8.30 2.61
C ALA A 42 -1.05 -9.31 2.19
N ASN A 43 -2.04 -9.51 3.07
CA ASN A 43 -3.13 -10.46 2.84
C ASN A 43 -4.03 -10.07 1.65
N LEU A 44 -4.17 -8.78 1.36
CA LEU A 44 -4.96 -8.33 0.21
C LEU A 44 -4.23 -8.63 -1.09
N SER A 45 -2.92 -8.45 -1.14
CA SER A 45 -2.08 -8.83 -2.27
C SER A 45 -2.18 -10.33 -2.57
N ALA A 46 -2.15 -11.18 -1.54
CA ALA A 46 -2.31 -12.63 -1.66
C ALA A 46 -3.72 -13.06 -2.12
N MET A 47 -4.75 -12.21 -2.02
CA MET A 47 -6.06 -12.49 -2.58
C MET A 47 -6.16 -12.18 -4.09
N PHE A 48 -5.30 -11.30 -4.60
CA PHE A 48 -5.32 -10.88 -6.01
C PHE A 48 -4.27 -11.58 -6.87
N LEU A 49 -3.15 -11.99 -6.29
CA LEU A 49 -1.99 -12.54 -7.00
C LEU A 49 -1.76 -14.00 -6.60
N ASP A 50 -1.21 -14.80 -7.50
CA ASP A 50 -0.75 -16.14 -7.20
C ASP A 50 0.60 -16.13 -6.46
N ASP A 51 0.97 -17.27 -5.90
CA ASP A 51 2.18 -17.43 -5.09
C ASP A 51 3.46 -17.15 -5.89
N GLU A 52 3.51 -17.51 -7.19
CA GLU A 52 4.67 -17.27 -8.06
C GLU A 52 4.90 -15.78 -8.23
N ARG A 53 3.83 -15.01 -8.51
CA ARG A 53 3.93 -13.56 -8.68
C ARG A 53 4.27 -12.86 -7.38
N LEU A 54 3.74 -13.32 -6.26
CA LEU A 54 4.09 -12.76 -4.94
C LEU A 54 5.58 -12.96 -4.62
N ILE A 55 6.13 -14.13 -4.89
CA ILE A 55 7.55 -14.42 -4.69
C ILE A 55 8.42 -13.50 -5.58
N GLU A 56 8.07 -13.36 -6.85
CA GLU A 56 8.76 -12.44 -7.75
C GLU A 56 8.78 -10.99 -7.22
N LEU A 57 7.64 -10.49 -6.76
CA LEU A 57 7.51 -9.12 -6.22
C LEU A 57 8.28 -8.91 -4.91
N TRP A 58 8.38 -9.96 -4.08
CA TRP A 58 9.01 -9.84 -2.77
C TRP A 58 10.51 -10.15 -2.79
N GLU A 59 10.97 -11.04 -3.67
CA GLU A 59 12.34 -11.54 -3.72
C GLU A 59 13.09 -11.16 -5.00
N GLY A 60 12.39 -10.75 -6.06
CA GLY A 60 12.95 -10.55 -7.39
C GLY A 60 13.87 -9.33 -7.55
N GLY A 61 14.02 -8.50 -6.54
CA GLY A 61 14.93 -7.33 -6.55
C GLY A 61 14.48 -6.17 -7.46
N GLU A 62 13.40 -6.33 -8.21
CA GLU A 62 12.77 -5.27 -8.98
C GLU A 62 11.76 -4.49 -8.10
N ARG A 63 11.48 -3.24 -8.49
CA ARG A 63 10.45 -2.44 -7.82
C ARG A 63 9.08 -3.05 -8.08
N GLY A 64 8.42 -3.57 -7.07
CA GLY A 64 7.15 -4.28 -7.23
C GLY A 64 6.12 -4.05 -6.13
N THR A 65 6.51 -3.40 -5.02
CA THR A 65 5.64 -3.23 -3.86
C THR A 65 5.57 -1.78 -3.40
N ILE A 66 4.59 -1.49 -2.53
CA ILE A 66 4.45 -0.15 -1.91
C ILE A 66 5.72 0.29 -1.15
N VAL A 67 6.48 -0.67 -0.60
CA VAL A 67 7.71 -0.38 0.16
C VAL A 67 8.77 0.26 -0.73
N ASP A 68 8.85 -0.15 -2.00
CA ASP A 68 9.81 0.40 -2.95
C ASP A 68 9.57 1.88 -3.23
N SER A 69 8.30 2.30 -3.24
CA SER A 69 7.93 3.72 -3.36
C SER A 69 8.26 4.53 -2.12
N LEU A 70 8.23 3.90 -0.94
CA LEU A 70 8.53 4.54 0.34
C LEU A 70 10.02 4.52 0.68
N LYS A 71 10.81 3.68 0.01
CA LYS A 71 12.22 3.44 0.32
C LYS A 71 13.06 4.73 0.36
N PRO A 72 12.99 5.66 -0.62
CA PRO A 72 13.78 6.89 -0.56
C PRO A 72 13.44 7.74 0.67
N LEU A 73 12.17 7.76 1.08
CA LEU A 73 11.74 8.48 2.27
C LEU A 73 12.23 7.81 3.55
N MET A 74 12.19 6.46 3.61
CA MET A 74 12.68 5.67 4.75
C MET A 74 14.20 5.81 4.94
N GLU A 75 14.95 5.84 3.84
CA GLU A 75 16.41 5.98 3.80
C GLU A 75 16.88 7.45 3.90
N ARG A 76 15.94 8.42 3.92
CA ARG A 76 16.23 9.86 3.92
C ARG A 76 17.03 10.33 2.72
N THR A 77 16.93 9.63 1.60
CA THR A 77 17.62 9.95 0.34
C THR A 77 16.76 10.76 -0.63
N GLY A 78 15.46 10.81 -0.40
CA GLY A 78 14.51 11.50 -1.26
C GLY A 78 13.10 11.58 -0.68
N ASP A 79 12.13 11.73 -1.57
CA ASP A 79 10.70 11.65 -1.27
C ASP A 79 10.14 10.32 -1.82
N ILE A 80 8.83 10.14 -1.78
CA ILE A 80 8.17 8.96 -2.33
C ILE A 80 8.38 8.87 -3.85
N ASP A 81 8.58 7.67 -4.33
CA ASP A 81 8.60 7.35 -5.77
C ASP A 81 7.20 6.93 -6.25
N GLU A 82 7.01 6.94 -7.57
CA GLU A 82 5.78 6.43 -8.19
C GLU A 82 5.61 4.93 -7.87
N PRO A 83 4.42 4.50 -7.41
CA PRO A 83 4.19 3.12 -7.05
C PRO A 83 4.08 2.23 -8.29
N HIS A 84 4.57 1.00 -8.15
CA HIS A 84 4.28 -0.06 -9.10
C HIS A 84 2.80 -0.47 -8.99
N VAL A 85 2.15 -0.68 -10.13
CA VAL A 85 0.74 -1.09 -10.20
C VAL A 85 0.62 -2.37 -11.02
N GLU A 86 0.25 -3.45 -10.35
CA GLU A 86 -0.13 -4.71 -11.00
C GLU A 86 -1.52 -4.59 -11.63
N GLN A 87 -1.66 -5.07 -12.87
CA GLN A 87 -2.94 -5.10 -13.56
C GLN A 87 -3.67 -6.42 -13.29
N ILE A 88 -4.85 -6.35 -12.74
CA ILE A 88 -5.66 -7.51 -12.35
C ILE A 88 -6.81 -7.73 -13.33
N GLY A 89 -7.04 -8.98 -13.68
CA GLY A 89 -8.13 -9.38 -14.58
C GLY A 89 -7.96 -8.80 -15.99
N LYS A 90 -8.97 -8.06 -16.46
CA LYS A 90 -8.94 -7.39 -17.78
C LYS A 90 -8.31 -5.99 -17.72
N GLY A 91 -7.64 -5.64 -16.62
CA GLY A 91 -7.03 -4.33 -16.44
C GLY A 91 -8.00 -3.26 -15.90
N ASP A 92 -9.11 -3.66 -15.31
CA ASP A 92 -10.05 -2.74 -14.68
C ASP A 92 -9.70 -2.50 -13.20
N ILE A 93 -8.87 -3.36 -12.61
CA ILE A 93 -8.34 -3.22 -11.26
C ILE A 93 -6.82 -3.08 -11.36
N GLY A 94 -6.27 -2.00 -10.81
CA GLY A 94 -4.85 -1.86 -10.50
C GLY A 94 -4.62 -2.22 -9.04
N LEU A 95 -3.59 -2.97 -8.73
CA LEU A 95 -3.16 -3.30 -7.38
C LEU A 95 -1.79 -2.69 -7.10
N ILE A 96 -1.65 -1.96 -6.02
CA ILE A 96 -0.36 -1.62 -5.42
C ILE A 96 -0.06 -2.69 -4.37
N PRO A 97 0.88 -3.62 -4.63
CA PRO A 97 1.11 -4.76 -3.74
C PRO A 97 1.74 -4.35 -2.41
N GLY A 98 1.30 -4.99 -1.33
CA GLY A 98 1.91 -4.89 0.00
C GLY A 98 3.18 -5.73 0.15
N ASN A 99 3.90 -5.50 1.26
CA ASN A 99 5.09 -6.26 1.62
C ASN A 99 5.27 -6.24 3.14
N LEU A 100 5.80 -7.33 3.70
CA LEU A 100 6.12 -7.47 5.13
C LEU A 100 7.06 -6.35 5.64
N ALA A 101 7.96 -5.86 4.79
CA ALA A 101 8.88 -4.78 5.13
C ALA A 101 8.18 -3.44 5.40
N LEU A 102 6.87 -3.32 5.12
CA LEU A 102 6.06 -2.15 5.45
C LEU A 102 5.99 -1.92 6.98
N SER A 103 6.20 -2.96 7.79
CA SER A 103 6.31 -2.84 9.25
C SER A 103 7.38 -1.82 9.68
N ARG A 104 8.49 -1.71 8.93
CA ARG A 104 9.53 -0.71 9.20
C ARG A 104 9.03 0.72 8.97
N PHE A 105 8.10 0.90 8.04
CA PHE A 105 7.48 2.21 7.81
C PHE A 105 6.47 2.55 8.91
N GLU A 106 5.78 1.56 9.50
CA GLU A 106 4.94 1.76 10.68
C GLU A 106 5.75 2.25 11.89
N ASP A 107 6.96 1.67 12.10
CA ASP A 107 7.87 2.16 13.14
C ASP A 107 8.27 3.62 12.88
N LEU A 108 8.61 3.95 11.63
CA LEU A 108 8.95 5.30 11.22
C LEU A 108 7.77 6.28 11.41
N LEU A 109 6.55 5.87 11.11
CA LEU A 109 5.33 6.64 11.37
C LEU A 109 5.18 6.92 12.87
N SER A 110 5.33 5.90 13.70
CA SER A 110 5.20 6.00 15.17
C SER A 110 6.22 6.97 15.76
N GLU A 111 7.47 6.95 15.28
CA GLU A 111 8.52 7.87 15.71
C GLU A 111 8.28 9.32 15.27
N ASN A 112 7.68 9.52 14.10
CA ASN A 112 7.51 10.85 13.52
C ASN A 112 6.17 11.51 13.88
N TRP A 113 5.17 10.72 14.29
CA TRP A 113 3.86 11.24 14.65
C TRP A 113 3.89 12.36 15.71
N PRO A 114 4.59 12.20 16.86
CA PRO A 114 4.70 13.28 17.85
C PRO A 114 5.42 14.54 17.34
N LYS A 115 6.37 14.36 16.41
CA LYS A 115 7.22 15.44 15.88
C LYS A 115 6.49 16.33 14.86
N CYS A 116 5.37 15.89 14.32
CA CYS A 116 4.55 16.72 13.43
C CYS A 116 4.01 17.97 14.09
N LEU A 117 3.80 17.93 15.41
CA LEU A 117 3.33 19.09 16.18
C LEU A 117 4.40 20.17 16.33
N SER A 118 5.67 19.85 16.13
CA SER A 118 6.78 20.81 16.16
C SER A 118 7.00 21.55 14.83
N GLY A 119 6.21 21.27 13.80
CA GLY A 119 6.29 21.97 12.50
C GLY A 119 7.47 21.56 11.62
N GLU A 120 8.11 20.43 11.92
CA GLU A 120 9.22 19.90 11.13
C GLU A 120 8.73 19.30 9.81
N VAL A 121 9.42 19.62 8.71
CA VAL A 121 9.02 19.18 7.35
C VAL A 121 9.22 17.68 7.15
N ALA A 122 10.30 17.10 7.67
CA ALA A 122 10.62 15.70 7.48
C ALA A 122 9.56 14.75 8.11
N PRO A 123 9.14 14.93 9.38
CA PRO A 123 8.02 14.19 9.96
C PRO A 123 6.72 14.32 9.17
N PHE A 124 6.42 15.53 8.70
CA PHE A 124 5.21 15.77 7.92
C PHE A 124 5.20 14.97 6.60
N ARG A 125 6.33 14.85 5.92
CA ARG A 125 6.46 14.04 4.69
C ARG A 125 6.20 12.55 4.97
N VAL A 126 6.67 12.02 6.08
CA VAL A 126 6.45 10.62 6.48
C VAL A 126 4.96 10.37 6.72
N ILE A 127 4.30 11.23 7.51
CA ILE A 127 2.89 11.02 7.88
C ILE A 127 1.95 11.17 6.67
N THR A 128 2.28 12.03 5.73
CA THR A 128 1.45 12.26 4.53
C THR A 128 1.81 11.36 3.36
N ALA A 129 2.75 10.42 3.51
CA ALA A 129 3.24 9.58 2.41
C ALA A 129 2.11 8.86 1.68
N PHE A 130 1.25 8.13 2.39
CA PHE A 130 0.13 7.40 1.78
C PHE A 130 -0.94 8.29 1.15
N HIS A 131 -1.02 9.56 1.52
CA HIS A 131 -1.93 10.50 0.88
C HIS A 131 -1.40 11.00 -0.47
N ARG A 132 -0.09 10.88 -0.69
CA ARG A 132 0.61 11.38 -1.88
C ARG A 132 0.91 10.29 -2.92
N ILE A 133 0.78 9.02 -2.54
CA ILE A 133 0.78 7.86 -3.43
C ILE A 133 -0.57 7.74 -4.11
#